data_40b366d5bc5da221f9b2ef1586dd879e
#
_entry.id   40b366d5bc5da221f9b2ef1586dd879e
#
_cell.length_a   1.000
_cell.length_b   1.000
_cell.length_c   1.000
_cell.angle_alpha   90.00
_cell.angle_beta   90.00
_cell.angle_gamma   90.00
#
_symmetry.space_group_name_H-M   'P 1'
#
loop_
_entity.id
_entity.type
_entity.pdbx_description
1 polymer ?
#
loop_
_entity_poly.entity_id
_entity_poly.type
_entity_poly.pdbx_seq_one_letter_code
_entity_poly.pdbx_strand_id
1 'polypeptide(L)'
;MLKIDAHQHFWVYNPIRDQWINEKMTILQDDFMPEHLQPILGHYGFQGSVVVQSDQSPEENLFQLKNAGQYPFIKAVVGWVDLQAEDVNEQLQEYSQYDVLKGFRSILQAEQDRSSMLKPAFKRGLSQLQRHGYTYDLLVLPDQLKYALELVTAFPDQLFVLDHIGKPNIKNGDISDWQKDIKALASRENVYCKVSGMVTEADYRNWKSEDFKPYLDVIFESFDIKRVMYGSDWPVCRLAATFGEVTGMLDRYTASFSADERARFWGGNACEFYHITS
;
A
#
# COMPACT_ATOMS: atom_id res chain seq x y z
N MET A 1 -13.41 15.39 9.83
CA MET A 1 -12.41 14.97 8.83
C MET A 1 -12.57 13.47 8.61
N LEU A 2 -12.82 13.05 7.38
CA LEU A 2 -12.88 11.63 7.01
C LEU A 2 -11.47 11.04 7.13
N LYS A 3 -11.34 9.90 7.85
CA LYS A 3 -10.09 9.15 7.93
C LYS A 3 -10.27 7.78 7.30
N ILE A 4 -9.39 7.42 6.37
CA ILE A 4 -9.30 6.12 5.70
C ILE A 4 -7.89 5.58 5.90
N ASP A 5 -7.79 4.36 6.40
CA ASP A 5 -6.53 3.60 6.40
C ASP A 5 -6.33 2.99 5.00
N ALA A 6 -5.44 3.56 4.20
CA ALA A 6 -5.25 3.15 2.81
C ALA A 6 -4.41 1.88 2.62
N HIS A 7 -3.97 1.25 3.71
CA HIS A 7 -3.16 0.03 3.62
C HIS A 7 -3.24 -0.81 4.89
N GLN A 8 -3.97 -1.92 4.83
CA GLN A 8 -4.01 -2.95 5.87
C GLN A 8 -4.31 -4.32 5.24
N HIS A 9 -4.13 -5.40 6.00
CA HIS A 9 -4.31 -6.78 5.54
C HIS A 9 -5.18 -7.58 6.48
N PHE A 10 -5.87 -8.59 5.91
CA PHE A 10 -6.51 -9.65 6.66
C PHE A 10 -6.02 -11.01 6.16
N TRP A 11 -5.83 -11.95 7.07
CA TRP A 11 -5.53 -13.35 6.74
C TRP A 11 -5.96 -14.30 7.86
N VAL A 12 -6.24 -15.54 7.48
CA VAL A 12 -6.22 -16.70 8.37
C VAL A 12 -4.84 -17.34 8.19
N TYR A 13 -4.04 -17.38 9.24
CA TYR A 13 -2.64 -17.79 9.15
C TYR A 13 -2.49 -19.23 8.67
N ASN A 14 -1.66 -19.44 7.68
CA ASN A 14 -1.30 -20.75 7.17
C ASN A 14 0.23 -20.82 6.95
N PRO A 15 0.97 -21.64 7.72
CA PRO A 15 2.44 -21.69 7.64
C PRO A 15 2.98 -22.20 6.29
N ILE A 16 2.15 -22.87 5.47
CA ILE A 16 2.55 -23.36 4.14
C ILE A 16 2.40 -22.25 3.10
N ARG A 17 1.31 -21.47 3.16
CA ARG A 17 1.05 -20.34 2.26
C ARG A 17 1.87 -19.12 2.65
N ASP A 18 1.88 -18.79 3.93
CA ASP A 18 2.40 -17.53 4.45
C ASP A 18 3.89 -17.61 4.85
N GLN A 19 4.72 -18.25 4.00
CA GLN A 19 6.15 -18.48 4.27
C GLN A 19 6.96 -17.20 4.47
N TRP A 20 6.46 -16.05 4.04
CA TRP A 20 7.08 -14.77 4.31
C TRP A 20 7.01 -14.40 5.81
N ILE A 21 6.04 -14.94 6.56
CA ILE A 21 5.93 -14.82 8.02
C ILE A 21 6.84 -15.87 8.65
N ASN A 22 8.09 -15.51 8.87
CA ASN A 22 9.09 -16.43 9.39
C ASN A 22 9.00 -16.58 10.93
N GLU A 23 9.86 -17.45 11.50
CA GLU A 23 9.90 -17.77 12.92
C GLU A 23 10.20 -16.57 13.86
N LYS A 24 10.76 -15.48 13.33
CA LYS A 24 11.01 -14.24 14.09
C LYS A 24 9.80 -13.32 14.14
N MET A 25 8.79 -13.59 13.32
CA MET A 25 7.57 -12.80 13.17
C MET A 25 6.38 -13.46 13.89
N THR A 26 6.61 -14.09 15.05
CA THR A 26 5.60 -14.90 15.77
C THR A 26 4.30 -14.15 16.05
N ILE A 27 4.37 -12.84 16.26
CA ILE A 27 3.20 -11.98 16.48
C ILE A 27 2.25 -11.94 15.26
N LEU A 28 2.74 -12.29 14.06
CA LEU A 28 1.96 -12.37 12.83
C LEU A 28 1.46 -13.78 12.52
N GLN A 29 1.91 -14.79 13.28
CA GLN A 29 1.49 -16.19 13.12
C GLN A 29 0.16 -16.45 13.84
N ASP A 30 -0.83 -15.61 13.54
CA ASP A 30 -2.17 -15.64 14.11
C ASP A 30 -3.17 -15.18 13.02
N ASP A 31 -4.45 -15.42 13.25
CA ASP A 31 -5.52 -14.92 12.40
C ASP A 31 -5.74 -13.43 12.63
N PHE A 32 -5.76 -12.67 11.54
CA PHE A 32 -6.06 -11.23 11.56
C PHE A 32 -7.27 -10.96 10.67
N MET A 33 -8.41 -10.71 11.31
CA MET A 33 -9.71 -10.62 10.66
C MET A 33 -10.32 -9.23 10.86
N PRO A 34 -11.35 -8.87 10.07
CA PRO A 34 -12.00 -7.55 10.18
C PRO A 34 -12.47 -7.18 11.58
N GLU A 35 -13.00 -8.14 12.34
CA GLU A 35 -13.46 -7.94 13.72
C GLU A 35 -12.34 -7.53 14.68
N HIS A 36 -11.09 -7.85 14.36
CA HIS A 36 -9.92 -7.43 15.16
C HIS A 36 -9.53 -5.97 14.87
N LEU A 37 -9.67 -5.52 13.62
CA LEU A 37 -9.31 -4.16 13.22
C LEU A 37 -10.43 -3.14 13.46
N GLN A 38 -11.68 -3.52 13.28
CA GLN A 38 -12.83 -2.63 13.38
C GLN A 38 -12.88 -1.79 14.67
N PRO A 39 -12.70 -2.37 15.88
CA PRO A 39 -12.67 -1.60 17.12
C PRO A 39 -11.45 -0.66 17.20
N ILE A 40 -10.32 -1.03 16.62
CA ILE A 40 -9.11 -0.19 16.56
C ILE A 40 -9.39 1.04 15.69
N LEU A 41 -9.92 0.85 14.49
CA LEU A 41 -10.31 1.95 13.60
C LEU A 41 -11.28 2.90 14.29
N GLY A 42 -12.32 2.37 14.94
CA GLY A 42 -13.31 3.15 15.69
C GLY A 42 -12.67 3.99 16.80
N HIS A 43 -11.73 3.40 17.57
CA HIS A 43 -11.02 4.09 18.65
C HIS A 43 -10.19 5.28 18.14
N TYR A 44 -9.54 5.16 16.99
CA TYR A 44 -8.73 6.24 16.39
C TYR A 44 -9.50 7.13 15.41
N GLY A 45 -10.81 6.94 15.30
CA GLY A 45 -11.72 7.78 14.51
C GLY A 45 -11.59 7.57 13.00
N PHE A 46 -11.19 6.38 12.54
CA PHE A 46 -11.23 6.01 11.13
C PHE A 46 -12.62 5.49 10.75
N GLN A 47 -13.12 5.91 9.59
CA GLN A 47 -14.42 5.52 9.06
C GLN A 47 -14.31 4.37 8.05
N GLY A 48 -13.10 4.01 7.65
CA GLY A 48 -12.88 2.91 6.72
C GLY A 48 -11.44 2.57 6.47
N SER A 49 -11.26 1.50 5.70
CA SER A 49 -9.93 1.06 5.27
C SER A 49 -9.95 0.49 3.85
N VAL A 50 -8.77 0.44 3.25
CA VAL A 50 -8.46 -0.30 2.03
C VAL A 50 -7.75 -1.58 2.43
N VAL A 51 -8.33 -2.73 2.13
CA VAL A 51 -7.66 -4.02 2.32
C VAL A 51 -6.80 -4.33 1.11
N VAL A 52 -5.55 -4.69 1.36
CA VAL A 52 -4.60 -5.08 0.32
C VAL A 52 -4.28 -6.57 0.46
N GLN A 53 -4.19 -7.27 -0.66
CA GLN A 53 -3.88 -8.69 -0.67
C GLN A 53 -2.57 -9.01 0.09
N SER A 54 -2.53 -10.16 0.74
CA SER A 54 -1.35 -10.71 1.42
C SER A 54 -0.77 -11.93 0.72
N ASP A 55 -1.54 -12.54 -0.20
CA ASP A 55 -1.16 -13.69 -1.01
C ASP A 55 -1.47 -13.44 -2.48
N GLN A 56 -0.72 -14.08 -3.38
CA GLN A 56 -0.87 -13.94 -4.84
C GLN A 56 -1.70 -15.12 -5.38
N SER A 57 -3.00 -15.12 -5.06
CA SER A 57 -3.94 -16.16 -5.52
C SER A 57 -5.34 -15.58 -5.79
N PRO A 58 -6.12 -16.23 -6.67
CA PRO A 58 -7.54 -15.90 -6.85
C PRO A 58 -8.37 -16.12 -5.58
N GLU A 59 -8.00 -17.10 -4.77
CA GLU A 59 -8.65 -17.42 -3.49
C GLU A 59 -8.54 -16.26 -2.50
N GLU A 60 -7.41 -15.56 -2.49
CA GLU A 60 -7.20 -14.36 -1.69
C GLU A 60 -8.17 -13.25 -2.10
N ASN A 61 -8.37 -13.03 -3.40
CA ASN A 61 -9.36 -12.05 -3.87
C ASN A 61 -10.76 -12.36 -3.34
N LEU A 62 -11.20 -13.62 -3.46
CA LEU A 62 -12.51 -14.05 -2.98
C LEU A 62 -12.65 -13.91 -1.47
N PHE A 63 -11.59 -14.19 -0.72
CA PHE A 63 -11.55 -14.02 0.73
C PHE A 63 -11.73 -12.53 1.11
N GLN A 64 -10.99 -11.61 0.49
CA GLN A 64 -11.09 -10.19 0.78
C GLN A 64 -12.41 -9.58 0.31
N LEU A 65 -12.94 -9.99 -0.84
CA LEU A 65 -14.25 -9.60 -1.34
C LEU A 65 -15.39 -10.07 -0.40
N LYS A 66 -15.30 -11.28 0.15
CA LYS A 66 -16.23 -11.78 1.16
C LYS A 66 -16.19 -10.92 2.43
N ASN A 67 -14.98 -10.59 2.91
CA ASN A 67 -14.81 -9.71 4.06
C ASN A 67 -15.44 -8.33 3.80
N ALA A 68 -15.18 -7.74 2.63
CA ALA A 68 -15.75 -6.44 2.26
C ALA A 68 -17.29 -6.46 2.19
N GLY A 69 -17.87 -7.58 1.72
CA GLY A 69 -19.33 -7.76 1.70
C GLY A 69 -19.96 -7.86 3.10
N GLN A 70 -19.20 -8.25 4.12
CA GLN A 70 -19.67 -8.40 5.49
C GLN A 70 -19.37 -7.18 6.38
N TYR A 71 -18.32 -6.45 6.09
CA TYR A 71 -17.80 -5.35 6.91
C TYR A 71 -17.77 -4.04 6.14
N PRO A 72 -18.78 -3.16 6.27
CA PRO A 72 -18.92 -1.92 5.49
C PRO A 72 -17.79 -0.89 5.69
N PHE A 73 -16.94 -1.07 6.70
CA PHE A 73 -15.76 -0.22 6.88
C PHE A 73 -14.64 -0.55 5.89
N ILE A 74 -14.66 -1.71 5.23
CA ILE A 74 -13.77 -2.03 4.11
C ILE A 74 -14.31 -1.31 2.88
N LYS A 75 -13.65 -0.22 2.50
CA LYS A 75 -14.11 0.69 1.44
C LYS A 75 -13.56 0.35 0.06
N ALA A 76 -12.43 -0.33 0.01
CA ALA A 76 -11.82 -0.81 -1.22
C ALA A 76 -11.01 -2.08 -0.96
N VAL A 77 -10.87 -2.89 -1.99
CA VAL A 77 -10.02 -4.07 -2.05
C VAL A 77 -8.96 -3.85 -3.13
N VAL A 78 -7.69 -4.12 -2.79
CA VAL A 78 -6.60 -4.27 -3.74
C VAL A 78 -6.26 -5.75 -3.80
N GLY A 79 -6.61 -6.38 -4.91
CA GLY A 79 -6.47 -7.82 -5.12
C GLY A 79 -5.19 -8.19 -5.87
N TRP A 80 -5.19 -9.38 -6.44
CA TRP A 80 -4.12 -9.88 -7.29
C TRP A 80 -4.66 -10.57 -8.53
N VAL A 81 -3.98 -10.40 -9.65
CA VAL A 81 -4.07 -11.22 -10.85
C VAL A 81 -2.68 -11.47 -11.40
N ASP A 82 -2.47 -12.58 -12.09
CA ASP A 82 -1.24 -12.76 -12.84
C ASP A 82 -1.26 -11.87 -14.10
N LEU A 83 -0.61 -10.72 -14.00
CA LEU A 83 -0.50 -9.78 -15.13
C LEU A 83 0.23 -10.37 -16.35
N GLN A 84 0.97 -11.48 -16.17
CA GLN A 84 1.68 -12.13 -17.26
C GLN A 84 0.83 -13.21 -17.96
N ALA A 85 -0.30 -13.60 -17.36
CA ALA A 85 -1.22 -14.59 -17.95
C ALA A 85 -1.79 -14.11 -19.29
N GLU A 86 -2.07 -15.04 -20.19
CA GLU A 86 -2.66 -14.73 -21.48
C GLU A 86 -4.14 -14.32 -21.36
N ASP A 87 -4.84 -14.90 -20.39
CA ASP A 87 -6.27 -14.68 -20.09
C ASP A 87 -6.53 -13.59 -19.05
N VAL A 88 -5.55 -12.71 -18.76
CA VAL A 88 -5.68 -11.66 -17.75
C VAL A 88 -6.88 -10.73 -17.99
N ASN A 89 -7.21 -10.47 -19.28
CA ASN A 89 -8.36 -9.65 -19.63
C ASN A 89 -9.68 -10.29 -19.20
N GLU A 90 -9.83 -11.59 -19.41
CA GLU A 90 -11.00 -12.36 -19.01
C GLU A 90 -11.14 -12.39 -17.48
N GLN A 91 -10.03 -12.60 -16.75
CA GLN A 91 -10.03 -12.53 -15.28
C GLN A 91 -10.47 -11.15 -14.79
N LEU A 92 -9.96 -10.05 -15.36
CA LEU A 92 -10.37 -8.70 -15.01
C LEU A 92 -11.85 -8.42 -15.31
N GLN A 93 -12.35 -8.96 -16.41
CA GLN A 93 -13.77 -8.87 -16.77
C GLN A 93 -14.66 -9.56 -15.74
N GLU A 94 -14.25 -10.72 -15.22
CA GLU A 94 -14.98 -11.42 -14.14
C GLU A 94 -14.99 -10.60 -12.84
N TYR A 95 -13.90 -9.93 -12.52
CA TYR A 95 -13.80 -9.09 -11.33
C TYR A 95 -14.60 -7.78 -11.44
N SER A 96 -14.96 -7.31 -12.64
CA SER A 96 -15.69 -6.06 -12.85
C SER A 96 -17.08 -6.02 -12.19
N GLN A 97 -17.63 -7.16 -11.79
CA GLN A 97 -18.89 -7.24 -11.03
C GLN A 97 -18.75 -6.76 -9.57
N TYR A 98 -17.54 -6.59 -9.04
CA TYR A 98 -17.29 -6.22 -7.66
C TYR A 98 -16.84 -4.76 -7.55
N ASP A 99 -17.76 -3.84 -7.33
CA ASP A 99 -17.48 -2.40 -7.24
C ASP A 99 -16.45 -2.03 -6.15
N VAL A 100 -16.30 -2.87 -5.12
CA VAL A 100 -15.35 -2.65 -4.02
C VAL A 100 -13.91 -3.00 -4.42
N LEU A 101 -13.69 -3.79 -5.48
CA LEU A 101 -12.36 -4.10 -6.00
C LEU A 101 -11.88 -2.93 -6.85
N LYS A 102 -10.89 -2.20 -6.37
CA LYS A 102 -10.45 -0.93 -6.98
C LYS A 102 -9.07 -1.01 -7.63
N GLY A 103 -8.27 -1.99 -7.26
CA GLY A 103 -6.92 -2.09 -7.77
C GLY A 103 -6.33 -3.49 -7.59
N PHE A 104 -5.11 -3.62 -8.09
CA PHE A 104 -4.34 -4.85 -8.00
C PHE A 104 -2.90 -4.57 -7.59
N ARG A 105 -2.26 -5.59 -6.98
CA ARG A 105 -0.87 -5.53 -6.56
C ARG A 105 -0.17 -6.87 -6.82
N SER A 106 1.08 -6.81 -7.28
CA SER A 106 2.00 -7.95 -7.26
C SER A 106 3.10 -7.71 -6.24
N ILE A 107 3.58 -8.79 -5.59
CA ILE A 107 4.66 -8.72 -4.59
C ILE A 107 6.02 -8.62 -5.32
N LEU A 108 6.22 -7.52 -6.05
CA LEU A 108 7.43 -7.29 -6.87
C LEU A 108 8.71 -7.29 -6.04
N GLN A 109 8.64 -6.89 -4.78
CA GLN A 109 9.79 -6.92 -3.86
C GLN A 109 10.40 -8.31 -3.69
N ALA A 110 9.61 -9.39 -3.88
CA ALA A 110 10.07 -10.76 -3.76
C ALA A 110 10.69 -11.32 -5.04
N GLU A 111 10.55 -10.64 -6.17
CA GLU A 111 11.06 -11.09 -7.46
C GLU A 111 12.60 -11.08 -7.49
N GLN A 112 13.20 -12.20 -7.93
CA GLN A 112 14.65 -12.28 -8.12
C GLN A 112 15.12 -11.37 -9.28
N ASP A 113 14.35 -11.35 -10.37
CA ASP A 113 14.55 -10.40 -11.46
C ASP A 113 13.95 -9.05 -11.05
N ARG A 114 14.81 -8.14 -10.60
CA ARG A 114 14.41 -6.80 -10.14
C ARG A 114 13.69 -5.98 -11.19
N SER A 115 13.89 -6.31 -12.45
CA SER A 115 13.25 -5.65 -13.60
C SER A 115 12.00 -6.39 -14.11
N SER A 116 11.50 -7.40 -13.39
CA SER A 116 10.38 -8.25 -13.81
C SER A 116 9.15 -7.48 -14.27
N MET A 117 8.86 -6.34 -13.64
CA MET A 117 7.77 -5.42 -14.00
C MET A 117 7.92 -4.80 -15.41
N LEU A 118 9.10 -4.87 -16.02
CA LEU A 118 9.34 -4.33 -17.36
C LEU A 118 9.16 -5.39 -18.46
N LYS A 119 8.92 -6.65 -18.12
CA LYS A 119 8.68 -7.70 -19.10
C LYS A 119 7.48 -7.39 -20.00
N PRO A 120 7.57 -7.72 -21.30
CA PRO A 120 6.47 -7.45 -22.22
C PRO A 120 5.13 -8.05 -21.77
N ALA A 121 5.13 -9.26 -21.20
CA ALA A 121 3.92 -9.89 -20.68
C ALA A 121 3.31 -9.10 -19.51
N PHE A 122 4.13 -8.63 -18.56
CA PHE A 122 3.67 -7.80 -17.46
C PHE A 122 3.07 -6.47 -17.94
N LYS A 123 3.76 -5.76 -18.85
CA LYS A 123 3.27 -4.51 -19.45
C LYS A 123 1.98 -4.73 -20.23
N ARG A 124 1.82 -5.88 -20.90
CA ARG A 124 0.55 -6.25 -21.58
C ARG A 124 -0.59 -6.34 -20.56
N GLY A 125 -0.39 -7.08 -19.45
CA GLY A 125 -1.40 -7.19 -18.40
C GLY A 125 -1.73 -5.86 -17.75
N LEU A 126 -0.72 -5.02 -17.47
CA LEU A 126 -0.92 -3.68 -16.91
C LEU A 126 -1.78 -2.80 -17.84
N SER A 127 -1.62 -2.91 -19.17
CA SER A 127 -2.49 -2.21 -20.11
C SER A 127 -3.94 -2.69 -20.09
N GLN A 128 -4.21 -3.92 -19.65
CA GLN A 128 -5.59 -4.37 -19.41
C GLN A 128 -6.14 -3.77 -18.11
N LEU A 129 -5.36 -3.68 -17.02
CA LEU A 129 -5.80 -2.97 -15.81
C LEU A 129 -6.25 -1.55 -16.13
N GLN A 130 -5.45 -0.81 -16.90
CA GLN A 130 -5.77 0.54 -17.32
C GLN A 130 -7.11 0.62 -18.09
N ARG A 131 -7.36 -0.32 -19.02
CA ARG A 131 -8.62 -0.38 -19.80
C ARG A 131 -9.84 -0.65 -18.92
N HIS A 132 -9.68 -1.45 -17.87
CA HIS A 132 -10.74 -1.74 -16.90
C HIS A 132 -10.88 -0.66 -15.82
N GLY A 133 -10.00 0.35 -15.77
CA GLY A 133 -10.05 1.44 -14.79
C GLY A 133 -9.57 1.06 -13.40
N TYR A 134 -8.79 -0.03 -13.27
CA TYR A 134 -8.20 -0.42 -11.99
C TYR A 134 -6.91 0.34 -11.70
N THR A 135 -6.66 0.64 -10.42
CA THR A 135 -5.38 1.18 -9.95
C THR A 135 -4.33 0.08 -9.80
N TYR A 136 -3.06 0.47 -9.69
CA TYR A 136 -1.98 -0.48 -9.43
C TYR A 136 -1.08 -0.03 -8.28
N ASP A 137 -0.94 -0.89 -7.26
CA ASP A 137 -0.11 -0.66 -6.10
C ASP A 137 1.31 -1.22 -6.36
N LEU A 138 2.34 -0.38 -6.19
CA LEU A 138 3.74 -0.71 -6.43
C LEU A 138 4.41 -1.11 -5.12
N LEU A 139 4.53 -2.41 -4.86
CA LEU A 139 5.27 -2.96 -3.73
C LEU A 139 6.69 -3.33 -4.17
N VAL A 140 7.62 -2.43 -3.97
CA VAL A 140 9.01 -2.52 -4.48
C VAL A 140 10.02 -2.19 -3.39
N LEU A 141 11.24 -2.70 -3.55
CA LEU A 141 12.41 -2.32 -2.76
C LEU A 141 13.15 -1.13 -3.40
N PRO A 142 14.06 -0.44 -2.67
CA PRO A 142 14.77 0.72 -3.18
C PRO A 142 15.52 0.47 -4.49
N ASP A 143 16.14 -0.69 -4.64
CA ASP A 143 16.88 -1.08 -5.86
C ASP A 143 15.97 -1.29 -7.09
N GLN A 144 14.65 -1.36 -6.89
CA GLN A 144 13.65 -1.50 -7.95
C GLN A 144 13.00 -0.16 -8.35
N LEU A 145 13.19 0.94 -7.59
CA LEU A 145 12.55 2.24 -7.86
C LEU A 145 12.86 2.77 -9.28
N LYS A 146 14.07 2.56 -9.77
CA LYS A 146 14.44 2.92 -11.15
C LYS A 146 13.63 2.20 -12.22
N TYR A 147 13.27 0.93 -11.98
CA TYR A 147 12.42 0.16 -12.89
C TYR A 147 10.95 0.55 -12.75
N ALA A 148 10.51 0.88 -11.52
CA ALA A 148 9.19 1.46 -11.30
C ALA A 148 9.04 2.80 -12.04
N LEU A 149 10.06 3.67 -12.03
CA LEU A 149 10.07 4.92 -12.80
C LEU A 149 9.90 4.67 -14.31
N GLU A 150 10.61 3.68 -14.87
CA GLU A 150 10.47 3.32 -16.28
C GLU A 150 9.05 2.82 -16.56
N LEU A 151 8.50 1.96 -15.69
CA LEU A 151 7.15 1.43 -15.84
C LEU A 151 6.10 2.54 -15.84
N VAL A 152 6.07 3.39 -14.82
CA VAL A 152 5.04 4.43 -14.69
C VAL A 152 5.15 5.50 -15.78
N THR A 153 6.36 5.71 -16.32
CA THR A 153 6.59 6.60 -17.47
C THR A 153 6.00 6.03 -18.75
N ALA A 154 6.01 4.71 -18.91
CA ALA A 154 5.43 4.03 -20.06
C ALA A 154 3.89 3.96 -20.03
N PHE A 155 3.27 4.23 -18.89
CA PHE A 155 1.83 4.17 -18.67
C PHE A 155 1.31 5.46 -17.99
N PRO A 156 1.35 6.61 -18.68
CA PRO A 156 1.04 7.91 -18.07
C PRO A 156 -0.43 8.04 -17.61
N ASP A 157 -1.35 7.29 -18.20
CA ASP A 157 -2.77 7.32 -17.87
C ASP A 157 -3.18 6.27 -16.82
N GLN A 158 -2.25 5.38 -16.42
CA GLN A 158 -2.46 4.42 -15.34
C GLN A 158 -2.17 5.08 -14.00
N LEU A 159 -3.12 4.98 -13.06
CA LEU A 159 -2.90 5.42 -11.69
C LEU A 159 -2.09 4.38 -10.91
N PHE A 160 -0.97 4.83 -10.34
CA PHE A 160 -0.09 4.05 -9.48
C PHE A 160 -0.02 4.62 -8.07
N VAL A 161 0.15 3.76 -7.08
CA VAL A 161 0.53 4.18 -5.73
C VAL A 161 1.74 3.39 -5.26
N LEU A 162 2.76 4.08 -4.77
CA LEU A 162 3.94 3.46 -4.16
C LEU A 162 3.61 3.04 -2.73
N ASP A 163 3.70 1.76 -2.43
CA ASP A 163 3.54 1.22 -1.09
C ASP A 163 4.75 1.55 -0.20
N HIS A 164 4.49 1.83 1.08
CA HIS A 164 5.50 1.92 2.15
C HIS A 164 6.64 2.89 1.85
N ILE A 165 6.33 4.02 1.21
CA ILE A 165 7.33 5.02 0.77
C ILE A 165 8.52 4.42 -0.02
N GLY A 166 8.31 3.24 -0.66
CA GLY A 166 9.38 2.52 -1.37
C GLY A 166 10.42 1.86 -0.47
N LYS A 167 10.05 1.56 0.80
CA LYS A 167 10.82 0.75 1.77
C LYS A 167 12.28 1.18 1.96
N PRO A 168 12.57 2.45 2.28
CA PRO A 168 13.93 2.92 2.54
C PRO A 168 14.55 2.20 3.73
N ASN A 169 15.88 2.04 3.72
CA ASN A 169 16.59 1.44 4.84
C ASN A 169 16.74 2.43 6.02
N ILE A 170 15.63 2.66 6.73
CA ILE A 170 15.54 3.61 7.85
C ILE A 170 16.49 3.20 8.97
N LYS A 171 16.60 1.90 9.25
CA LYS A 171 17.46 1.37 10.32
C LYS A 171 18.91 1.82 10.21
N ASN A 172 19.43 1.93 8.99
CA ASN A 172 20.82 2.30 8.76
C ASN A 172 21.00 3.79 8.40
N GLY A 173 19.90 4.54 8.28
CA GLY A 173 19.93 5.97 7.98
C GLY A 173 20.38 6.30 6.54
N ASP A 174 20.35 5.32 5.62
CA ASP A 174 20.72 5.52 4.23
C ASP A 174 19.55 6.12 3.46
N ILE A 175 19.74 7.35 3.02
CA ILE A 175 18.68 8.14 2.38
C ILE A 175 19.03 8.57 0.95
N SER A 176 20.31 8.65 0.59
CA SER A 176 20.77 9.41 -0.60
C SER A 176 20.24 8.85 -1.92
N ASP A 177 20.44 7.56 -2.18
CA ASP A 177 20.00 6.93 -3.43
C ASP A 177 18.48 6.81 -3.47
N TRP A 178 17.87 6.40 -2.36
CA TRP A 178 16.41 6.34 -2.23
C TRP A 178 15.75 7.71 -2.48
N GLN A 179 16.27 8.79 -1.89
CA GLN A 179 15.74 10.14 -2.08
C GLN A 179 15.78 10.58 -3.55
N LYS A 180 16.88 10.27 -4.25
CA LYS A 180 17.03 10.58 -5.68
C LYS A 180 15.96 9.88 -6.51
N ASP A 181 15.76 8.58 -6.26
CA ASP A 181 14.83 7.77 -7.04
C ASP A 181 13.36 8.12 -6.69
N ILE A 182 13.07 8.44 -5.43
CA ILE A 182 11.75 8.95 -5.00
C ILE A 182 11.42 10.28 -5.68
N LYS A 183 12.34 11.23 -5.74
CA LYS A 183 12.12 12.52 -6.43
C LYS A 183 11.85 12.31 -7.91
N ALA A 184 12.56 11.39 -8.55
CA ALA A 184 12.32 11.04 -9.94
C ALA A 184 10.95 10.40 -10.16
N LEU A 185 10.55 9.46 -9.29
CA LEU A 185 9.24 8.79 -9.36
C LEU A 185 8.11 9.79 -9.10
N ALA A 186 8.23 10.64 -8.09
CA ALA A 186 7.26 11.65 -7.72
C ALA A 186 7.03 12.73 -8.80
N SER A 187 7.99 12.91 -9.72
CA SER A 187 7.82 13.80 -10.88
C SER A 187 6.76 13.29 -11.87
N ARG A 188 6.27 12.07 -11.71
CA ARG A 188 5.17 11.50 -12.50
C ARG A 188 3.85 11.79 -11.80
N GLU A 189 2.96 12.54 -12.45
CA GLU A 189 1.69 12.99 -11.86
C GLU A 189 0.71 11.84 -11.58
N ASN A 190 0.85 10.73 -12.30
CA ASN A 190 0.06 9.50 -12.15
C ASN A 190 0.52 8.61 -10.98
N VAL A 191 1.49 9.05 -10.16
CA VAL A 191 2.01 8.28 -9.03
C VAL A 191 1.66 8.96 -7.72
N TYR A 192 1.00 8.20 -6.84
CA TYR A 192 0.72 8.52 -5.44
C TYR A 192 1.69 7.78 -4.52
N CYS A 193 1.66 8.08 -3.22
CA CYS A 193 2.51 7.42 -2.23
C CYS A 193 1.75 7.14 -0.93
N LYS A 194 1.88 5.90 -0.42
CA LYS A 194 1.40 5.53 0.91
C LYS A 194 2.49 5.72 1.94
N VAL A 195 2.21 6.52 2.94
CA VAL A 195 3.01 6.62 4.16
C VAL A 195 2.54 5.51 5.10
N SER A 196 3.13 4.34 4.94
CA SER A 196 2.83 3.09 5.63
C SER A 196 4.11 2.27 5.77
N GLY A 197 4.12 1.20 6.57
CA GLY A 197 5.20 0.21 6.65
C GLY A 197 6.57 0.73 7.10
N MET A 198 6.69 1.97 7.54
CA MET A 198 7.99 2.58 7.88
C MET A 198 8.62 1.95 9.12
N VAL A 199 7.82 1.57 10.11
CA VAL A 199 8.31 1.02 11.37
C VAL A 199 8.98 -0.34 11.17
N THR A 200 8.60 -1.08 10.13
CA THR A 200 9.20 -2.37 9.77
C THR A 200 10.51 -2.24 8.97
N GLU A 201 10.84 -1.04 8.52
CA GLU A 201 12.13 -0.71 7.88
C GLU A 201 13.12 -0.06 8.87
N ALA A 202 12.70 0.18 10.13
CA ALA A 202 13.49 0.76 11.21
C ALA A 202 14.02 -0.32 12.18
N ASP A 203 14.65 0.10 13.27
CA ASP A 203 14.96 -0.81 14.37
C ASP A 203 13.69 -1.14 15.15
N TYR A 204 13.21 -2.36 15.09
CA TYR A 204 11.93 -2.81 15.65
C TYR A 204 11.73 -2.50 17.14
N ARG A 205 12.82 -2.34 17.90
CA ARG A 205 12.76 -2.15 19.35
C ARG A 205 13.15 -0.76 19.82
N ASN A 206 13.92 -0.03 19.00
CA ASN A 206 14.57 1.20 19.44
C ASN A 206 14.30 2.41 18.54
N TRP A 207 13.38 2.31 17.57
CA TRP A 207 13.04 3.43 16.70
C TRP A 207 12.46 4.61 17.50
N LYS A 208 12.67 5.81 16.99
CA LYS A 208 12.11 7.06 17.53
C LYS A 208 11.42 7.81 16.38
N SER A 209 10.46 8.67 16.73
CA SER A 209 9.74 9.47 15.71
C SER A 209 10.69 10.31 14.84
N GLU A 210 11.80 10.73 15.39
CA GLU A 210 12.82 11.53 14.71
C GLU A 210 13.53 10.75 13.58
N ASP A 211 13.62 9.42 13.69
CA ASP A 211 14.26 8.57 12.69
C ASP A 211 13.49 8.60 11.34
N PHE A 212 12.19 8.82 11.41
CA PHE A 212 11.31 8.85 10.23
C PHE A 212 11.24 10.23 9.57
N LYS A 213 11.54 11.30 10.32
CA LYS A 213 11.35 12.67 9.85
C LYS A 213 12.08 12.97 8.53
N PRO A 214 13.35 12.60 8.33
CA PRO A 214 14.04 12.87 7.05
C PRO A 214 13.35 12.23 5.85
N TYR A 215 12.81 11.03 6.03
CA TYR A 215 12.09 10.30 4.98
C TYR A 215 10.72 10.92 4.69
N LEU A 216 9.99 11.31 5.74
CA LEU A 216 8.72 12.00 5.61
C LEU A 216 8.89 13.35 4.91
N ASP A 217 9.91 14.13 5.28
CA ASP A 217 10.22 15.41 4.63
C ASP A 217 10.40 15.20 3.10
N VAL A 218 11.19 14.19 2.69
CA VAL A 218 11.38 13.87 1.26
C VAL A 218 10.07 13.51 0.57
N ILE A 219 9.22 12.69 1.21
CA ILE A 219 7.95 12.24 0.61
C ILE A 219 7.02 13.42 0.42
N PHE A 220 6.77 14.22 1.46
CA PHE A 220 5.83 15.34 1.40
C PHE A 220 6.32 16.48 0.48
N GLU A 221 7.64 16.72 0.41
CA GLU A 221 8.23 17.68 -0.53
C GLU A 221 8.14 17.21 -1.99
N SER A 222 8.27 15.88 -2.23
CA SER A 222 8.37 15.34 -3.59
C SER A 222 7.00 15.08 -4.23
N PHE A 223 6.06 14.46 -3.49
CA PHE A 223 4.75 14.06 -4.02
C PHE A 223 3.67 15.13 -3.90
N ASP A 224 3.92 16.22 -3.19
CA ASP A 224 2.88 17.16 -2.76
C ASP A 224 1.82 16.46 -1.86
N ILE A 225 1.19 17.24 -1.01
CA ILE A 225 0.13 16.76 -0.11
C ILE A 225 -1.05 16.09 -0.83
N LYS A 226 -1.25 16.40 -2.10
CA LYS A 226 -2.37 15.89 -2.91
C LYS A 226 -2.20 14.43 -3.33
N ARG A 227 -1.00 13.87 -3.21
CA ARG A 227 -0.68 12.52 -3.67
C ARG A 227 -0.07 11.64 -2.58
N VAL A 228 -0.20 12.04 -1.31
CA VAL A 228 0.30 11.27 -0.17
C VAL A 228 -0.86 10.84 0.70
N MET A 229 -0.93 9.55 1.04
CA MET A 229 -2.02 9.00 1.85
C MET A 229 -1.49 8.17 3.02
N TYR A 230 -2.26 8.17 4.13
CA TYR A 230 -1.99 7.36 5.32
C TYR A 230 -2.27 5.87 5.07
N GLY A 231 -1.41 5.00 5.59
CA GLY A 231 -1.66 3.57 5.74
C GLY A 231 -1.03 3.04 7.03
N SER A 232 -1.73 2.19 7.76
CA SER A 232 -1.21 1.61 9.01
C SER A 232 -0.23 0.47 8.78
N ASP A 233 -0.40 -0.25 7.69
CA ASP A 233 0.20 -1.55 7.44
C ASP A 233 -0.15 -2.58 8.55
N TRP A 234 -1.36 -2.46 9.13
CA TRP A 234 -1.86 -3.42 10.10
C TRP A 234 -2.19 -4.76 9.40
N PRO A 235 -1.86 -5.91 9.97
CA PRO A 235 -1.21 -6.14 11.24
C PRO A 235 0.32 -6.17 11.18
N VAL A 236 0.94 -6.01 9.99
CA VAL A 236 2.40 -6.11 9.78
C VAL A 236 3.16 -5.11 10.64
N CYS A 237 2.62 -3.91 10.83
CA CYS A 237 3.22 -2.89 11.71
C CYS A 237 3.46 -3.40 13.14
N ARG A 238 2.71 -4.41 13.61
CA ARG A 238 2.84 -4.99 14.96
C ARG A 238 4.20 -5.65 15.22
N LEU A 239 4.99 -5.89 14.19
CA LEU A 239 6.38 -6.32 14.36
C LEU A 239 7.22 -5.29 15.14
N ALA A 240 6.87 -4.00 15.04
CA ALA A 240 7.68 -2.92 15.57
C ALA A 240 6.87 -1.84 16.31
N ALA A 241 5.55 -1.75 16.10
CA ALA A 241 4.70 -0.73 16.69
C ALA A 241 3.23 -1.18 16.74
N THR A 242 2.45 -0.58 17.63
CA THR A 242 0.99 -0.68 17.62
C THR A 242 0.42 0.25 16.54
N PHE A 243 -0.85 0.01 16.14
CA PHE A 243 -1.61 0.92 15.28
C PHE A 243 -1.59 2.36 15.82
N GLY A 244 -1.75 2.52 17.14
CA GLY A 244 -1.77 3.83 17.80
C GLY A 244 -0.42 4.56 17.75
N GLU A 245 0.68 3.85 17.86
CA GLU A 245 2.03 4.44 17.75
C GLU A 245 2.30 4.94 16.33
N VAL A 246 1.98 4.14 15.30
CA VAL A 246 2.08 4.55 13.89
C VAL A 246 1.23 5.78 13.63
N THR A 247 -0.06 5.72 14.01
CA THR A 247 -1.00 6.83 13.83
C THR A 247 -0.55 8.09 14.58
N GLY A 248 -0.17 7.94 15.86
CA GLY A 248 0.27 9.05 16.70
C GLY A 248 1.56 9.72 16.24
N MET A 249 2.49 8.95 15.66
CA MET A 249 3.71 9.51 15.06
C MET A 249 3.36 10.40 13.87
N LEU A 250 2.51 9.94 12.97
CA LEU A 250 2.09 10.70 11.79
C LEU A 250 1.15 11.86 12.13
N ASP A 251 0.34 11.72 13.18
CA ASP A 251 -0.48 12.82 13.69
C ASP A 251 0.37 13.98 14.21
N ARG A 252 1.44 13.67 14.97
CA ARG A 252 2.42 14.69 15.41
C ARG A 252 3.17 15.31 14.24
N TYR A 253 3.62 14.52 13.26
CA TYR A 253 4.33 15.05 12.09
C TYR A 253 3.44 16.03 11.29
N THR A 254 2.17 15.68 11.09
CA THR A 254 1.22 16.48 10.32
C THR A 254 0.52 17.57 11.15
N ALA A 255 0.89 17.77 12.42
CA ALA A 255 0.21 18.73 13.31
C ALA A 255 0.29 20.19 12.84
N SER A 256 1.37 20.55 12.11
CA SER A 256 1.57 21.87 11.52
C SER A 256 0.88 22.07 10.17
N PHE A 257 0.32 21.02 9.58
CA PHE A 257 -0.40 21.12 8.31
C PHE A 257 -1.74 21.83 8.48
N SER A 258 -2.22 22.50 7.45
CA SER A 258 -3.55 23.06 7.42
C SER A 258 -4.63 21.98 7.56
N ALA A 259 -5.85 22.40 7.91
CA ALA A 259 -6.98 21.46 8.01
C ALA A 259 -7.26 20.71 6.69
N ASP A 260 -7.10 21.40 5.56
CA ASP A 260 -7.31 20.81 4.23
C ASP A 260 -6.21 19.80 3.88
N GLU A 261 -4.95 20.11 4.16
CA GLU A 261 -3.83 19.19 3.96
C GLU A 261 -3.98 17.93 4.81
N ARG A 262 -4.36 18.10 6.09
CA ARG A 262 -4.65 16.96 6.96
C ARG A 262 -5.83 16.14 6.44
N ALA A 263 -6.90 16.78 5.96
CA ALA A 263 -8.05 16.07 5.41
C ALA A 263 -7.67 15.25 4.16
N ARG A 264 -6.78 15.77 3.31
CA ARG A 264 -6.26 15.02 2.17
C ARG A 264 -5.44 13.81 2.60
N PHE A 265 -4.44 14.01 3.45
CA PHE A 265 -3.54 12.93 3.91
C PHE A 265 -4.27 11.81 4.63
N TRP A 266 -5.17 12.16 5.57
CA TRP A 266 -5.83 11.17 6.42
C TRP A 266 -6.96 10.38 5.75
N GLY A 267 -7.40 10.78 4.54
CA GLY A 267 -8.44 10.01 3.85
C GLY A 267 -8.82 10.53 2.48
N GLY A 268 -8.76 11.85 2.24
CA GLY A 268 -9.21 12.45 0.98
C GLY A 268 -8.49 11.88 -0.23
N ASN A 269 -7.17 11.76 -0.17
CA ASN A 269 -6.37 11.22 -1.27
C ASN A 269 -6.64 9.73 -1.51
N ALA A 270 -6.87 8.94 -0.46
CA ALA A 270 -7.26 7.54 -0.61
C ALA A 270 -8.63 7.40 -1.27
N CYS A 271 -9.59 8.26 -0.90
CA CYS A 271 -10.91 8.27 -1.54
C CYS A 271 -10.83 8.66 -3.02
N GLU A 272 -10.03 9.67 -3.36
CA GLU A 272 -9.82 10.11 -4.73
C GLU A 272 -9.16 9.00 -5.55
N PHE A 273 -8.04 8.46 -5.07
CA PHE A 273 -7.25 7.45 -5.79
C PHE A 273 -8.00 6.14 -6.04
N TYR A 274 -8.68 5.62 -5.02
CA TYR A 274 -9.43 4.35 -5.11
C TYR A 274 -10.90 4.55 -5.49
N HIS A 275 -11.33 5.77 -5.87
CA HIS A 275 -12.71 6.08 -6.21
C HIS A 275 -13.70 5.60 -5.14
N ILE A 276 -13.37 5.84 -3.85
CA ILE A 276 -14.23 5.50 -2.72
C ILE A 276 -15.31 6.57 -2.62
N THR A 277 -16.57 6.15 -2.80
CA THR A 277 -17.72 7.01 -2.54
C THR A 277 -18.06 7.01 -1.04
N SER A 278 -18.29 8.19 -0.48
CA SER A 278 -18.65 8.41 0.93
C SER A 278 -20.07 7.89 1.25
#